data_205b94af9fd1ba830186bf73ba751e3e
#
_entry.id   205b94af9fd1ba830186bf73ba751e3e
#
_cell.length_a   1.000
_cell.length_b   1.000
_cell.length_c   1.000
_cell.angle_alpha   90.00
_cell.angle_beta   90.00
_cell.angle_gamma   90.00
#
_symmetry.space_group_name_H-M   'P 1'
#
loop_
_entity.id
_entity.type
_entity.pdbx_description
1 polymer ?
#
loop_
_entity_poly.entity_id
_entity_poly.type
_entity_poly.pdbx_seq_one_letter_code
_entity_poly.pdbx_strand_id
1 'polypeptide(L)'
;IAQATGATLSFVKITDDGCLNLKSFDKLLSARTKVVSVTLMSNVLGTINPVQQIAEAAHRKGALVVVDGAQGVPHLPVDVQQLGCDVLVFSAHKMLGPTGVGVLWAKESLLEAMEPFLGGGEMISDVQLTSATWNEIPWKFEAGTPNIADVIAFGEAMKYLERLGMDQVRAHEVELTSYALQRLPEIEGVTLYGPTDITQRGAAVSFNLEGLHPHDVGTVLDAEGVAIRAGHHCAKPLMRRLGVAATARASFYVYNTKEEIDQLVEALHTVKAFFN
;
A
#
# COMPACT_ATOMS: atom_id res chain seq x y z
N ILE A 1 -3.24 -19.46 4.39
CA ILE A 1 -3.03 -19.55 5.85
C ILE A 1 -4.32 -20.03 6.51
N ALA A 2 -5.45 -19.31 6.40
CA ALA A 2 -6.69 -19.67 7.08
C ALA A 2 -7.12 -21.14 6.85
N GLN A 3 -7.05 -21.64 5.60
CA GLN A 3 -7.35 -23.04 5.28
C GLN A 3 -6.37 -24.00 5.95
N ALA A 4 -5.09 -23.65 6.05
CA ALA A 4 -4.07 -24.51 6.65
C ALA A 4 -4.14 -24.53 8.18
N THR A 5 -4.61 -23.47 8.80
CA THR A 5 -4.66 -23.31 10.27
C THR A 5 -6.06 -23.51 10.87
N GLY A 6 -7.10 -23.62 10.04
CA GLY A 6 -8.49 -23.64 10.48
C GLY A 6 -8.99 -22.28 10.99
N ALA A 7 -8.25 -21.21 10.80
CA ALA A 7 -8.64 -19.87 11.24
C ALA A 7 -9.83 -19.33 10.42
N THR A 8 -10.72 -18.60 11.06
CA THR A 8 -11.83 -17.91 10.38
C THR A 8 -11.39 -16.52 9.94
N LEU A 9 -11.66 -16.16 8.68
CA LEU A 9 -11.46 -14.83 8.16
C LEU A 9 -12.72 -13.99 8.29
N SER A 10 -12.56 -12.76 8.76
CA SER A 10 -13.60 -11.73 8.78
C SER A 10 -13.09 -10.49 8.04
N PHE A 11 -13.96 -9.84 7.27
CA PHE A 11 -13.60 -8.68 6.47
C PHE A 11 -14.33 -7.44 6.97
N VAL A 12 -13.56 -6.40 7.28
CA VAL A 12 -14.12 -5.08 7.62
C VAL A 12 -14.73 -4.47 6.37
N LYS A 13 -15.97 -3.99 6.50
CA LYS A 13 -16.66 -3.29 5.41
C LYS A 13 -15.99 -1.94 5.15
N ILE A 14 -16.06 -1.48 3.89
CA ILE A 14 -15.74 -0.11 3.53
C ILE A 14 -17.02 0.68 3.28
N THR A 15 -16.95 1.98 3.50
CA THR A 15 -17.98 2.98 3.18
C THR A 15 -18.02 3.23 1.66
N ASP A 16 -18.98 4.00 1.17
CA ASP A 16 -19.11 4.26 -0.28
C ASP A 16 -17.99 5.16 -0.80
N ASP A 17 -17.40 6.00 0.05
CA ASP A 17 -16.21 6.80 -0.22
C ASP A 17 -14.89 6.01 -0.09
N GLY A 18 -14.97 4.71 0.22
CA GLY A 18 -13.80 3.81 0.24
C GLY A 18 -12.98 3.86 1.53
N CYS A 19 -13.51 4.43 2.61
CA CYS A 19 -12.90 4.37 3.94
C CYS A 19 -13.28 3.10 4.71
N LEU A 20 -12.49 2.68 5.70
CA LEU A 20 -12.84 1.57 6.58
C LEU A 20 -14.03 1.96 7.49
N ASN A 21 -15.04 1.09 7.54
CA ASN A 21 -16.15 1.25 8.47
C ASN A 21 -15.75 0.75 9.88
N LEU A 22 -15.25 1.66 10.71
CA LEU A 22 -14.78 1.33 12.06
C LEU A 22 -15.87 0.76 12.96
N LYS A 23 -17.14 1.15 12.77
CA LYS A 23 -18.27 0.53 13.51
C LYS A 23 -18.43 -0.95 13.14
N SER A 24 -18.14 -1.32 11.88
CA SER A 24 -18.16 -2.74 11.48
C SER A 24 -16.91 -3.46 12.00
N PHE A 25 -15.77 -2.81 12.08
CA PHE A 25 -14.55 -3.33 12.68
C PHE A 25 -14.76 -3.69 14.16
N ASP A 26 -15.26 -2.78 14.96
CA ASP A 26 -15.53 -3.01 16.39
C ASP A 26 -16.46 -4.22 16.64
N LYS A 27 -17.47 -4.41 15.77
CA LYS A 27 -18.38 -5.57 15.87
C LYS A 27 -17.72 -6.90 15.54
N LEU A 28 -16.65 -6.90 14.74
CA LEU A 28 -15.91 -8.11 14.35
C LEU A 28 -14.86 -8.50 15.39
N LEU A 29 -14.37 -7.54 16.19
CA LEU A 29 -13.37 -7.78 17.22
C LEU A 29 -13.95 -8.59 18.39
N SER A 30 -13.21 -9.61 18.80
CA SER A 30 -13.55 -10.45 19.95
C SER A 30 -12.28 -10.99 20.62
N ALA A 31 -12.43 -11.64 21.77
CA ALA A 31 -11.31 -12.33 22.44
C ALA A 31 -10.72 -13.49 21.62
N ARG A 32 -11.42 -13.94 20.56
CA ARG A 32 -10.92 -14.94 19.61
C ARG A 32 -10.11 -14.34 18.46
N THR A 33 -10.15 -13.03 18.26
CA THR A 33 -9.35 -12.36 17.23
C THR A 33 -7.88 -12.50 17.57
N LYS A 34 -7.09 -13.08 16.67
CA LYS A 34 -5.65 -13.30 16.86
C LYS A 34 -4.80 -12.30 16.10
N VAL A 35 -5.25 -11.95 14.89
CA VAL A 35 -4.51 -11.04 14.00
C VAL A 35 -5.49 -10.10 13.32
N VAL A 36 -5.13 -8.83 13.29
CA VAL A 36 -5.75 -7.81 12.43
C VAL A 36 -4.71 -7.41 11.39
N SER A 37 -5.04 -7.59 10.11
CA SER A 37 -4.16 -7.16 9.01
C SER A 37 -4.84 -6.02 8.25
N VAL A 38 -4.10 -4.93 8.04
CA VAL A 38 -4.61 -3.73 7.38
C VAL A 38 -3.52 -3.05 6.56
N THR A 39 -3.88 -2.44 5.42
CA THR A 39 -2.98 -1.56 4.69
C THR A 39 -2.89 -0.20 5.36
N LEU A 40 -1.70 0.38 5.43
CA LEU A 40 -1.54 1.77 5.90
C LEU A 40 -2.20 2.75 4.91
N MET A 41 -1.99 2.52 3.61
CA MET A 41 -2.59 3.30 2.52
C MET A 41 -3.02 2.37 1.38
N SER A 42 -4.21 2.61 0.85
CA SER A 42 -4.74 1.83 -0.27
C SER A 42 -4.00 2.14 -1.57
N ASN A 43 -3.55 1.09 -2.27
CA ASN A 43 -2.94 1.21 -3.59
C ASN A 43 -3.94 1.52 -4.72
N VAL A 44 -5.23 1.49 -4.44
CA VAL A 44 -6.30 1.78 -5.42
C VAL A 44 -6.91 3.14 -5.16
N LEU A 45 -7.45 3.33 -3.97
CA LEU A 45 -8.24 4.50 -3.60
C LEU A 45 -7.40 5.63 -2.98
N GLY A 46 -6.15 5.34 -2.65
CA GLY A 46 -5.31 6.26 -1.88
C GLY A 46 -5.74 6.39 -0.41
N THR A 47 -6.81 5.73 0.03
CA THR A 47 -7.31 5.85 1.40
C THR A 47 -6.22 5.59 2.43
N ILE A 48 -5.96 6.54 3.31
CA ILE A 48 -5.06 6.42 4.46
C ILE A 48 -5.88 5.89 5.64
N ASN A 49 -5.52 4.71 6.13
CA ASN A 49 -6.28 4.05 7.20
C ASN A 49 -5.81 4.50 8.59
N PRO A 50 -6.71 4.62 9.56
CA PRO A 50 -6.40 5.04 10.93
C PRO A 50 -5.79 3.88 11.74
N VAL A 51 -4.56 3.49 11.37
CA VAL A 51 -3.87 2.30 11.91
C VAL A 51 -3.70 2.37 13.41
N GLN A 52 -3.35 3.53 13.98
CA GLN A 52 -3.21 3.69 15.42
C GLN A 52 -4.51 3.33 16.16
N GLN A 53 -5.64 3.86 15.72
CA GLN A 53 -6.95 3.57 16.33
C GLN A 53 -7.31 2.08 16.20
N ILE A 54 -7.00 1.47 15.05
CA ILE A 54 -7.21 0.04 14.80
C ILE A 54 -6.33 -0.80 15.74
N ALA A 55 -5.05 -0.42 15.90
CA ALA A 55 -4.10 -1.11 16.75
C ALA A 55 -4.53 -1.07 18.23
N GLU A 56 -4.91 0.09 18.72
CA GLU A 56 -5.42 0.24 20.09
C GLU A 56 -6.65 -0.66 20.35
N ALA A 57 -7.59 -0.71 19.41
CA ALA A 57 -8.77 -1.53 19.54
C ALA A 57 -8.45 -3.04 19.49
N ALA A 58 -7.56 -3.46 18.58
CA ALA A 58 -7.11 -4.84 18.44
C ALA A 58 -6.37 -5.32 19.70
N HIS A 59 -5.43 -4.51 20.22
CA HIS A 59 -4.65 -4.82 21.41
C HIS A 59 -5.53 -4.97 22.65
N ARG A 60 -6.60 -4.19 22.80
CA ARG A 60 -7.57 -4.40 23.89
C ARG A 60 -8.24 -5.79 23.86
N LYS A 61 -8.18 -6.49 22.72
CA LYS A 61 -8.68 -7.87 22.57
C LYS A 61 -7.57 -8.91 22.54
N GLY A 62 -6.30 -8.51 22.70
CA GLY A 62 -5.13 -9.39 22.65
C GLY A 62 -4.77 -9.84 21.23
N ALA A 63 -5.20 -9.12 20.20
CA ALA A 63 -4.89 -9.41 18.81
C ALA A 63 -3.63 -8.66 18.37
N LEU A 64 -2.79 -9.31 17.55
CA LEU A 64 -1.64 -8.68 16.87
C LEU A 64 -2.11 -7.85 15.69
N VAL A 65 -1.35 -6.79 15.36
CA VAL A 65 -1.63 -5.92 14.24
C VAL A 65 -0.49 -5.96 13.23
N VAL A 66 -0.83 -6.45 12.02
CA VAL A 66 0.08 -6.53 10.87
C VAL A 66 -0.30 -5.45 9.86
N VAL A 67 0.63 -4.57 9.56
CA VAL A 67 0.41 -3.43 8.66
C VAL A 67 1.15 -3.65 7.34
N ASP A 68 0.40 -3.63 6.25
CA ASP A 68 0.96 -3.49 4.92
C ASP A 68 1.26 -2.00 4.66
N GLY A 69 2.53 -1.65 4.76
CA GLY A 69 3.05 -0.30 4.52
C GLY A 69 3.52 -0.06 3.09
N ALA A 70 3.28 -1.00 2.16
CA ALA A 70 3.83 -0.94 0.81
C ALA A 70 3.50 0.37 0.05
N GLN A 71 2.37 0.98 0.35
CA GLN A 71 2.01 2.32 -0.18
C GLN A 71 2.16 3.42 0.88
N GLY A 72 2.08 3.09 2.17
CA GLY A 72 2.16 4.10 3.22
C GLY A 72 3.58 4.59 3.49
N VAL A 73 4.54 3.68 3.61
CA VAL A 73 5.94 4.02 3.96
C VAL A 73 6.62 4.91 2.91
N PRO A 74 6.43 4.73 1.59
CA PRO A 74 6.99 5.64 0.59
C PRO A 74 6.45 7.07 0.65
N HIS A 75 5.23 7.26 1.12
CA HIS A 75 4.43 8.48 0.92
C HIS A 75 4.10 9.25 2.20
N LEU A 76 4.29 8.65 3.37
CA LEU A 76 3.93 9.22 4.66
C LEU A 76 5.13 9.20 5.61
N PRO A 77 5.24 10.18 6.52
CA PRO A 77 6.11 10.01 7.67
C PRO A 77 5.57 8.87 8.54
N VAL A 78 6.42 7.86 8.79
CA VAL A 78 6.03 6.65 9.52
C VAL A 78 6.92 6.45 10.73
N ASP A 79 6.28 6.37 11.91
CA ASP A 79 6.87 5.94 13.16
C ASP A 79 6.11 4.72 13.67
N VAL A 80 6.78 3.58 13.76
CA VAL A 80 6.17 2.30 14.18
C VAL A 80 5.63 2.35 15.61
N GLN A 81 6.21 3.17 16.48
CA GLN A 81 5.74 3.34 17.87
C GLN A 81 4.43 4.12 17.87
N GLN A 82 4.32 5.18 17.06
CA GLN A 82 3.08 5.96 16.93
C GLN A 82 1.99 5.15 16.23
N LEU A 83 2.33 4.38 15.20
CA LEU A 83 1.37 3.47 14.55
C LEU A 83 0.84 2.40 15.51
N GLY A 84 1.65 2.02 16.50
CA GLY A 84 1.30 1.00 17.48
C GLY A 84 1.17 -0.42 16.89
N CYS A 85 1.66 -0.67 15.68
CA CYS A 85 1.60 -1.98 15.03
C CYS A 85 2.59 -2.97 15.66
N ASP A 86 2.36 -4.27 15.43
CA ASP A 86 3.26 -5.32 15.88
C ASP A 86 4.20 -5.78 14.76
N VAL A 87 3.73 -5.67 13.52
CA VAL A 87 4.48 -5.97 12.29
C VAL A 87 4.19 -4.90 11.25
N LEU A 88 5.22 -4.43 10.55
CA LEU A 88 5.13 -3.56 9.38
C LEU A 88 5.91 -4.17 8.22
N VAL A 89 5.30 -4.24 7.03
CA VAL A 89 5.98 -4.75 5.82
C VAL A 89 5.91 -3.73 4.69
N PHE A 90 7.01 -3.58 3.93
CA PHE A 90 7.06 -2.69 2.77
C PHE A 90 8.14 -3.10 1.78
N SER A 91 8.15 -2.48 0.60
CA SER A 91 9.03 -2.83 -0.53
C SER A 91 9.88 -1.66 -0.97
N ALA A 92 11.14 -1.90 -1.28
CA ALA A 92 12.07 -0.86 -1.71
C ALA A 92 11.67 -0.21 -3.05
N HIS A 93 11.20 -1.00 -4.03
CA HIS A 93 10.89 -0.50 -5.38
C HIS A 93 9.75 0.53 -5.43
N LYS A 94 8.98 0.68 -4.36
CA LYS A 94 7.93 1.71 -4.24
C LYS A 94 8.43 2.98 -3.54
N MET A 95 9.65 2.97 -3.03
CA MET A 95 10.26 4.12 -2.36
C MET A 95 11.63 4.47 -2.95
N LEU A 96 11.69 4.55 -4.29
CA LEU A 96 12.86 4.91 -5.10
C LEU A 96 14.02 3.91 -5.01
N GLY A 97 13.80 2.78 -4.37
CA GLY A 97 14.78 1.73 -4.20
C GLY A 97 14.73 0.66 -5.30
N PRO A 98 15.64 -0.31 -5.28
CA PRO A 98 15.71 -1.38 -6.26
C PRO A 98 14.56 -2.37 -6.12
N THR A 99 14.39 -3.20 -7.15
CA THR A 99 13.50 -4.37 -7.10
C THR A 99 14.13 -5.51 -6.28
N GLY A 100 13.34 -6.52 -5.90
CA GLY A 100 13.87 -7.74 -5.27
C GLY A 100 14.23 -7.63 -3.80
N VAL A 101 13.96 -6.48 -3.15
CA VAL A 101 14.20 -6.29 -1.72
C VAL A 101 13.01 -5.61 -1.05
N GLY A 102 12.78 -5.95 0.21
CA GLY A 102 11.77 -5.36 1.06
C GLY A 102 12.13 -5.55 2.53
N VAL A 103 11.32 -5.00 3.41
CA VAL A 103 11.53 -5.03 4.86
C VAL A 103 10.30 -5.61 5.55
N LEU A 104 10.57 -6.48 6.51
CA LEU A 104 9.65 -6.81 7.58
C LEU A 104 10.25 -6.29 8.88
N TRP A 105 9.57 -5.34 9.50
CA TRP A 105 9.83 -4.92 10.85
C TRP A 105 8.80 -5.56 11.79
N ALA A 106 9.25 -6.04 12.94
CA ALA A 106 8.35 -6.51 13.98
C ALA A 106 8.92 -6.22 15.38
N LYS A 107 8.05 -6.25 16.39
CA LYS A 107 8.47 -6.17 17.79
C LYS A 107 9.42 -7.31 18.12
N GLU A 108 10.51 -7.03 18.86
CA GLU A 108 11.54 -7.99 19.22
C GLU A 108 10.97 -9.25 19.88
N SER A 109 10.10 -9.10 20.87
CA SER A 109 9.45 -10.23 21.55
C SER A 109 8.61 -11.11 20.63
N LEU A 110 8.08 -10.57 19.53
CA LEU A 110 7.37 -11.34 18.53
C LEU A 110 8.36 -12.12 17.66
N LEU A 111 9.45 -11.50 17.21
CA LEU A 111 10.50 -12.17 16.43
C LEU A 111 11.16 -13.29 17.23
N GLU A 112 11.40 -13.10 18.52
CA GLU A 112 11.92 -14.16 19.39
C GLU A 112 11.00 -15.39 19.45
N ALA A 113 9.68 -15.14 19.56
CA ALA A 113 8.67 -16.20 19.67
C ALA A 113 8.32 -16.89 18.34
N MET A 114 8.62 -16.27 17.19
CA MET A 114 8.32 -16.83 15.87
C MET A 114 9.36 -17.87 15.46
N GLU A 115 8.90 -18.93 14.81
CA GLU A 115 9.77 -19.83 14.06
C GLU A 115 10.16 -19.23 12.72
N PRO A 116 11.38 -19.48 12.19
CA PRO A 116 11.79 -19.02 10.88
C PRO A 116 10.95 -19.67 9.77
N PHE A 117 10.65 -18.90 8.73
CA PHE A 117 9.89 -19.40 7.58
C PHE A 117 10.77 -20.09 6.54
N LEU A 118 12.00 -19.61 6.36
CA LEU A 118 13.00 -20.17 5.44
C LEU A 118 14.17 -20.72 6.23
N GLY A 119 14.78 -21.81 5.73
CA GLY A 119 16.01 -22.38 6.27
C GLY A 119 17.16 -22.22 5.28
N GLY A 120 18.38 -22.00 5.80
CA GLY A 120 19.59 -21.86 4.99
C GLY A 120 20.83 -21.55 5.82
N GLY A 121 21.92 -21.21 5.18
CA GLY A 121 23.13 -20.74 5.86
C GLY A 121 22.88 -19.45 6.65
N GLU A 122 23.73 -19.14 7.60
CA GLU A 122 23.76 -17.95 8.47
C GLU A 122 22.62 -17.88 9.50
N MET A 123 21.40 -18.35 9.17
CA MET A 123 20.25 -18.29 10.06
C MET A 123 20.20 -19.42 11.09
N ILE A 124 21.10 -20.38 11.02
CA ILE A 124 21.21 -21.59 11.87
C ILE A 124 22.43 -21.42 12.77
N SER A 125 22.30 -21.74 14.08
CA SER A 125 23.43 -21.78 15.01
C SER A 125 24.04 -23.16 15.15
N ASP A 126 23.21 -24.22 15.11
CA ASP A 126 23.66 -25.63 15.14
C ASP A 126 22.71 -26.50 14.32
N VAL A 127 23.27 -27.57 13.69
CA VAL A 127 22.53 -28.53 12.88
C VAL A 127 22.93 -29.95 13.24
N GLN A 128 21.96 -30.77 13.58
CA GLN A 128 22.09 -32.19 13.80
C GLN A 128 21.28 -32.98 12.76
N LEU A 129 21.40 -34.30 12.73
CA LEU A 129 20.68 -35.14 11.75
C LEU A 129 19.15 -34.98 11.80
N THR A 130 18.58 -34.67 12.96
CA THR A 130 17.13 -34.61 13.19
C THR A 130 16.65 -33.32 13.82
N SER A 131 17.53 -32.37 14.08
CA SER A 131 17.20 -31.10 14.73
C SER A 131 18.13 -29.98 14.31
N ALA A 132 17.69 -28.75 14.49
CA ALA A 132 18.50 -27.55 14.32
C ALA A 132 18.12 -26.52 15.38
N THR A 133 19.05 -25.62 15.67
CA THR A 133 18.80 -24.41 16.48
C THR A 133 19.08 -23.20 15.64
N TRP A 134 18.35 -22.15 15.93
CA TRP A 134 18.37 -20.91 15.14
C TRP A 134 19.37 -19.92 15.70
N ASN A 135 19.87 -19.07 14.83
CA ASN A 135 20.70 -17.95 15.23
C ASN A 135 19.82 -16.88 15.95
N GLU A 136 20.48 -15.90 16.54
CA GLU A 136 19.76 -14.75 17.14
C GLU A 136 19.08 -13.88 16.07
N ILE A 137 18.11 -13.07 16.46
CA ILE A 137 17.51 -12.08 15.58
C ILE A 137 18.51 -10.94 15.29
N PRO A 138 18.54 -10.36 14.07
CA PRO A 138 17.63 -10.63 12.94
C PRO A 138 18.04 -11.81 12.08
N TRP A 139 19.26 -12.38 12.23
CA TRP A 139 19.80 -13.45 11.37
C TRP A 139 18.93 -14.70 11.32
N LYS A 140 18.19 -15.01 12.37
CA LYS A 140 17.18 -16.09 12.43
C LYS A 140 16.22 -16.08 11.22
N PHE A 141 15.96 -14.92 10.61
CA PHE A 141 15.03 -14.76 9.50
C PHE A 141 15.72 -14.44 8.16
N GLU A 142 17.06 -14.43 8.13
CA GLU A 142 17.87 -14.09 6.95
C GLU A 142 18.57 -15.37 6.41
N ALA A 143 17.82 -16.18 5.64
CA ALA A 143 18.29 -17.49 5.18
C ALA A 143 19.18 -17.37 3.92
N GLY A 144 20.45 -17.73 4.06
CA GLY A 144 21.44 -17.74 2.98
C GLY A 144 22.03 -16.36 2.72
N THR A 145 22.91 -16.27 1.72
CA THR A 145 23.52 -14.99 1.32
C THR A 145 22.43 -14.00 0.88
N PRO A 146 22.34 -12.83 1.53
CA PRO A 146 21.29 -11.86 1.21
C PRO A 146 21.54 -11.18 -0.14
N ASN A 147 20.55 -10.45 -0.65
CA ASN A 147 20.67 -9.61 -1.83
C ASN A 147 21.50 -8.35 -1.51
N ILE A 148 22.82 -8.51 -1.42
CA ILE A 148 23.77 -7.51 -0.89
C ILE A 148 23.68 -6.20 -1.65
N ALA A 149 23.72 -6.24 -2.99
CA ALA A 149 23.75 -5.05 -3.83
C ALA A 149 22.48 -4.20 -3.67
N ASP A 150 21.31 -4.83 -3.71
CA ASP A 150 20.04 -4.11 -3.64
C ASP A 150 19.74 -3.62 -2.22
N VAL A 151 20.18 -4.34 -1.18
CA VAL A 151 20.07 -3.85 0.21
C VAL A 151 20.89 -2.58 0.43
N ILE A 152 22.13 -2.54 -0.10
CA ILE A 152 22.98 -1.33 -0.03
C ILE A 152 22.34 -0.19 -0.83
N ALA A 153 21.86 -0.45 -2.04
CA ALA A 153 21.21 0.54 -2.87
C ALA A 153 19.90 1.05 -2.22
N PHE A 154 19.17 0.19 -1.53
CA PHE A 154 17.99 0.60 -0.79
C PHE A 154 18.33 1.56 0.36
N GLY A 155 19.45 1.34 1.06
CA GLY A 155 19.95 2.29 2.07
C GLY A 155 20.17 3.71 1.49
N GLU A 156 20.68 3.81 0.27
CA GLU A 156 20.84 5.11 -0.40
C GLU A 156 19.50 5.74 -0.81
N ALA A 157 18.52 4.94 -1.24
CA ALA A 157 17.16 5.44 -1.52
C ALA A 157 16.49 6.01 -0.26
N MET A 158 16.64 5.33 0.88
CA MET A 158 16.13 5.85 2.17
C MET A 158 16.79 7.18 2.54
N LYS A 159 18.12 7.30 2.46
CA LYS A 159 18.83 8.55 2.69
C LYS A 159 18.40 9.67 1.73
N TYR A 160 18.06 9.32 0.48
CA TYR A 160 17.53 10.30 -0.47
C TYR A 160 16.20 10.86 -0.01
N LEU A 161 15.26 10.00 0.40
CA LEU A 161 13.96 10.43 0.93
C LEU A 161 14.09 11.21 2.25
N GLU A 162 15.01 10.80 3.14
CA GLU A 162 15.31 11.56 4.38
C GLU A 162 15.81 12.97 4.07
N ARG A 163 16.68 13.15 3.05
CA ARG A 163 17.14 14.48 2.62
C ARG A 163 16.02 15.34 2.03
N LEU A 164 15.05 14.75 1.35
CA LEU A 164 13.85 15.48 0.91
C LEU A 164 12.95 15.85 2.10
N GLY A 165 12.93 15.01 3.13
CA GLY A 165 12.03 15.11 4.27
C GLY A 165 10.64 14.55 3.97
N MET A 166 10.20 13.53 4.72
CA MET A 166 8.93 12.85 4.45
C MET A 166 7.71 13.77 4.62
N ASP A 167 7.78 14.79 5.47
CA ASP A 167 6.73 15.81 5.56
C ASP A 167 6.62 16.64 4.28
N GLN A 168 7.75 16.95 3.62
CA GLN A 168 7.76 17.68 2.35
C GLN A 168 7.26 16.79 1.21
N VAL A 169 7.65 15.50 1.20
CA VAL A 169 7.10 14.51 0.26
C VAL A 169 5.57 14.49 0.38
N ARG A 170 5.05 14.36 1.61
CA ARG A 170 3.61 14.35 1.84
C ARG A 170 2.94 15.66 1.43
N ALA A 171 3.52 16.81 1.75
CA ALA A 171 2.98 18.11 1.37
C ALA A 171 2.88 18.28 -0.15
N HIS A 172 3.92 17.91 -0.89
CA HIS A 172 3.95 17.91 -2.34
C HIS A 172 2.84 17.01 -2.94
N GLU A 173 2.70 15.78 -2.44
CA GLU A 173 1.65 14.87 -2.91
C GLU A 173 0.24 15.35 -2.58
N VAL A 174 0.03 16.00 -1.44
CA VAL A 174 -1.24 16.65 -1.09
C VAL A 174 -1.57 17.72 -2.12
N GLU A 175 -0.61 18.54 -2.51
CA GLU A 175 -0.79 19.59 -3.50
C GLU A 175 -1.17 19.00 -4.87
N LEU A 176 -0.41 18.01 -5.36
CA LEU A 176 -0.69 17.35 -6.64
C LEU A 176 -2.04 16.63 -6.64
N THR A 177 -2.33 15.88 -5.57
CA THR A 177 -3.58 15.12 -5.46
C THR A 177 -4.78 16.07 -5.39
N SER A 178 -4.69 17.16 -4.62
CA SER A 178 -5.72 18.18 -4.56
C SER A 178 -5.97 18.79 -5.92
N TYR A 179 -4.92 19.10 -6.65
CA TYR A 179 -5.01 19.64 -8.00
C TYR A 179 -5.68 18.64 -8.97
N ALA A 180 -5.29 17.37 -8.95
CA ALA A 180 -5.91 16.34 -9.77
C ALA A 180 -7.40 16.13 -9.43
N LEU A 181 -7.78 16.18 -8.15
CA LEU A 181 -9.17 16.07 -7.71
C LEU A 181 -10.03 17.29 -8.12
N GLN A 182 -9.43 18.45 -8.38
CA GLN A 182 -10.09 19.60 -8.95
C GLN A 182 -10.24 19.50 -10.47
N ARG A 183 -9.16 19.08 -11.16
CA ARG A 183 -9.09 19.10 -12.62
C ARG A 183 -9.84 17.95 -13.30
N LEU A 184 -9.71 16.71 -12.77
CA LEU A 184 -10.32 15.54 -13.41
C LEU A 184 -11.85 15.61 -13.51
N PRO A 185 -12.62 16.13 -12.51
CA PRO A 185 -14.07 16.28 -12.62
C PRO A 185 -14.54 17.30 -13.66
N GLU A 186 -13.65 18.19 -14.18
CA GLU A 186 -13.98 19.09 -15.28
C GLU A 186 -14.28 18.34 -16.58
N ILE A 187 -13.81 17.09 -16.68
CA ILE A 187 -14.03 16.22 -17.83
C ILE A 187 -15.38 15.51 -17.65
N GLU A 188 -16.33 15.82 -18.50
CA GLU A 188 -17.64 15.17 -18.50
C GLU A 188 -17.52 13.63 -18.61
N GLY A 189 -18.26 12.92 -17.77
CA GLY A 189 -18.26 11.46 -17.71
C GLY A 189 -17.15 10.84 -16.85
N VAL A 190 -16.26 11.64 -16.25
CA VAL A 190 -15.28 11.13 -15.29
C VAL A 190 -15.95 10.83 -13.94
N THR A 191 -15.72 9.62 -13.46
CA THR A 191 -16.08 9.18 -12.10
C THR A 191 -14.81 8.92 -11.30
N LEU A 192 -14.66 9.59 -10.16
CA LEU A 192 -13.54 9.39 -9.24
C LEU A 192 -13.92 8.41 -8.13
N TYR A 193 -12.93 7.62 -7.68
CA TYR A 193 -13.08 6.65 -6.59
C TYR A 193 -12.14 7.00 -5.43
N GLY A 194 -12.60 6.78 -4.20
CA GLY A 194 -11.84 7.04 -2.97
C GLY A 194 -12.26 8.31 -2.26
N PRO A 195 -11.68 8.58 -1.08
CA PRO A 195 -12.07 9.73 -0.26
C PRO A 195 -11.79 11.06 -0.97
N THR A 196 -12.71 12.00 -0.81
CA THR A 196 -12.55 13.40 -1.28
C THR A 196 -11.77 14.23 -0.27
N ASP A 197 -11.76 13.84 1.00
CA ASP A 197 -10.96 14.48 2.04
C ASP A 197 -9.47 14.16 1.82
N ILE A 198 -8.70 15.16 1.47
CA ILE A 198 -7.27 15.05 1.17
C ILE A 198 -6.45 14.63 2.37
N THR A 199 -6.92 14.85 3.59
CA THR A 199 -6.24 14.39 4.81
C THR A 199 -6.28 12.88 4.95
N GLN A 200 -7.28 12.23 4.36
CA GLN A 200 -7.49 10.79 4.34
C GLN A 200 -7.07 10.15 3.01
N ARG A 201 -6.41 10.89 2.12
CA ARG A 201 -6.04 10.42 0.79
C ARG A 201 -4.56 10.62 0.48
N GLY A 202 -3.92 9.58 -0.05
CA GLY A 202 -2.60 9.62 -0.64
C GLY A 202 -2.65 9.85 -2.16
N ALA A 203 -1.50 9.82 -2.78
CA ALA A 203 -1.26 10.24 -4.17
C ALA A 203 -1.71 9.22 -5.24
N ALA A 204 -2.74 8.43 -4.97
CA ALA A 204 -3.36 7.51 -5.93
C ALA A 204 -4.80 7.94 -6.24
N VAL A 205 -5.06 8.27 -7.51
CA VAL A 205 -6.36 8.72 -8.00
C VAL A 205 -6.90 7.71 -9.00
N SER A 206 -7.83 6.85 -8.55
CA SER A 206 -8.55 5.95 -9.43
C SER A 206 -9.78 6.62 -10.02
N PHE A 207 -10.00 6.41 -11.30
CA PHE A 207 -11.12 6.99 -12.03
C PHE A 207 -11.61 6.08 -13.16
N ASN A 208 -12.81 6.34 -13.67
CA ASN A 208 -13.31 5.80 -14.92
C ASN A 208 -13.89 6.93 -15.77
N LEU A 209 -13.92 6.71 -17.08
CA LEU A 209 -14.59 7.55 -18.06
C LEU A 209 -15.80 6.80 -18.60
N GLU A 210 -16.98 7.43 -18.54
CA GLU A 210 -18.25 6.83 -18.90
C GLU A 210 -18.21 6.22 -20.30
N GLY A 211 -18.76 4.99 -20.45
CA GLY A 211 -18.81 4.26 -21.71
C GLY A 211 -17.49 3.65 -22.18
N LEU A 212 -16.35 3.94 -21.53
CA LEU A 212 -15.04 3.48 -21.97
C LEU A 212 -14.41 2.47 -20.99
N HIS A 213 -13.80 1.44 -21.53
CA HIS A 213 -13.05 0.50 -20.72
C HIS A 213 -11.70 1.10 -20.29
N PRO A 214 -11.27 0.95 -19.02
CA PRO A 214 -10.01 1.55 -18.53
C PRO A 214 -8.76 1.17 -19.32
N HIS A 215 -8.72 -0.02 -19.95
CA HIS A 215 -7.61 -0.41 -20.82
C HIS A 215 -7.55 0.43 -22.09
N ASP A 216 -8.72 0.73 -22.70
CA ASP A 216 -8.80 1.55 -23.90
C ASP A 216 -8.36 2.99 -23.59
N VAL A 217 -8.82 3.52 -22.45
CA VAL A 217 -8.36 4.82 -21.93
C VAL A 217 -6.84 4.81 -21.75
N GLY A 218 -6.28 3.79 -21.11
CA GLY A 218 -4.84 3.67 -20.91
C GLY A 218 -4.05 3.57 -22.22
N THR A 219 -4.58 2.89 -23.23
CA THR A 219 -3.92 2.75 -24.54
C THR A 219 -3.82 4.09 -25.28
N VAL A 220 -4.90 4.88 -25.29
CA VAL A 220 -4.87 6.20 -25.94
C VAL A 220 -3.99 7.17 -25.16
N LEU A 221 -4.06 7.16 -23.81
CA LEU A 221 -3.20 8.00 -22.97
C LEU A 221 -1.72 7.69 -23.17
N ASP A 222 -1.35 6.42 -23.31
CA ASP A 222 0.03 6.00 -23.61
C ASP A 222 0.52 6.58 -24.95
N ALA A 223 -0.31 6.60 -25.97
CA ALA A 223 0.00 7.23 -27.25
C ALA A 223 0.18 8.76 -27.14
N GLU A 224 -0.47 9.40 -26.17
CA GLU A 224 -0.30 10.83 -25.85
C GLU A 224 0.86 11.08 -24.85
N GLY A 225 1.65 10.05 -24.53
CA GLY A 225 2.79 10.16 -23.62
C GLY A 225 2.42 10.20 -22.12
N VAL A 226 1.20 9.81 -21.77
CA VAL A 226 0.73 9.79 -20.38
C VAL A 226 0.59 8.36 -19.87
N ALA A 227 1.48 7.93 -19.00
CA ALA A 227 1.48 6.61 -18.42
C ALA A 227 0.55 6.51 -17.20
N ILE A 228 -0.50 5.72 -17.31
CA ILE A 228 -1.39 5.34 -16.20
C ILE A 228 -1.45 3.83 -16.03
N ARG A 229 -2.00 3.37 -14.91
CA ARG A 229 -2.30 1.95 -14.74
C ARG A 229 -3.78 1.70 -14.94
N ALA A 230 -4.14 0.72 -15.77
CA ALA A 230 -5.50 0.22 -15.94
C ALA A 230 -5.65 -1.21 -15.39
N GLY A 231 -6.79 -1.54 -14.81
CA GLY A 231 -7.11 -2.90 -14.35
C GLY A 231 -7.66 -2.98 -12.93
N HIS A 232 -7.42 -4.14 -12.29
CA HIS A 232 -7.93 -4.43 -10.94
C HIS A 232 -7.00 -3.94 -9.81
N HIS A 233 -5.81 -3.47 -10.12
CA HIS A 233 -4.77 -3.00 -9.17
C HIS A 233 -4.46 -4.00 -8.04
N CYS A 234 -4.49 -5.31 -8.35
CA CYS A 234 -4.34 -6.42 -7.39
C CYS A 234 -5.45 -6.47 -6.31
N ALA A 235 -6.60 -5.79 -6.55
CA ALA A 235 -7.70 -5.63 -5.60
C ALA A 235 -9.05 -5.99 -6.24
N LYS A 236 -9.16 -7.15 -6.88
CA LYS A 236 -10.39 -7.60 -7.56
C LYS A 236 -11.64 -7.60 -6.67
N PRO A 237 -11.58 -7.95 -5.37
CA PRO A 237 -12.74 -7.81 -4.47
C PRO A 237 -13.22 -6.37 -4.32
N LEU A 238 -12.28 -5.38 -4.33
CA LEU A 238 -12.64 -3.97 -4.28
C LEU A 238 -13.37 -3.53 -5.56
N MET A 239 -12.93 -3.97 -6.74
CA MET A 239 -13.64 -3.69 -8.00
C MET A 239 -15.10 -4.16 -7.94
N ARG A 240 -15.34 -5.36 -7.40
CA ARG A 240 -16.70 -5.87 -7.18
C ARG A 240 -17.50 -4.99 -6.22
N ARG A 241 -16.88 -4.48 -5.15
CA ARG A 241 -17.53 -3.58 -4.18
C ARG A 241 -17.88 -2.24 -4.80
N LEU A 242 -17.05 -1.73 -5.71
CA LEU A 242 -17.28 -0.50 -6.47
C LEU A 242 -18.28 -0.69 -7.63
N GLY A 243 -18.65 -1.93 -7.97
CA GLY A 243 -19.55 -2.24 -9.06
C GLY A 243 -18.94 -2.04 -10.46
N VAL A 244 -17.60 -2.12 -10.57
CA VAL A 244 -16.87 -1.91 -11.84
C VAL A 244 -16.00 -3.11 -12.18
N ALA A 245 -15.71 -3.30 -13.46
CA ALA A 245 -14.81 -4.35 -13.92
C ALA A 245 -13.34 -4.00 -13.60
N ALA A 246 -12.97 -2.75 -13.78
CA ALA A 246 -11.62 -2.22 -13.61
C ALA A 246 -11.68 -0.70 -13.38
N THR A 247 -10.54 -0.09 -13.03
CA THR A 247 -10.36 1.36 -13.03
C THR A 247 -9.06 1.75 -13.71
N ALA A 248 -9.00 2.96 -14.24
CA ALA A 248 -7.77 3.68 -14.53
C ALA A 248 -7.25 4.29 -13.23
N ARG A 249 -5.92 4.40 -13.06
CA ARG A 249 -5.31 5.03 -11.89
C ARG A 249 -4.13 5.88 -12.28
N ALA A 250 -4.21 7.18 -12.00
CA ALA A 250 -3.08 8.08 -11.95
C ALA A 250 -2.41 7.98 -10.57
N SER A 251 -1.08 8.03 -10.53
CA SER A 251 -0.30 7.98 -9.29
C SER A 251 0.77 9.06 -9.37
N PHE A 252 0.92 9.83 -8.30
CA PHE A 252 1.88 10.93 -8.21
C PHE A 252 2.94 10.62 -7.15
N TYR A 253 4.14 11.12 -7.36
CA TYR A 253 5.23 11.01 -6.41
C TYR A 253 6.14 12.24 -6.48
N VAL A 254 7.28 12.20 -5.81
CA VAL A 254 8.23 13.32 -5.63
C VAL A 254 8.72 13.98 -6.93
N TYR A 255 8.59 13.32 -8.05
CA TYR A 255 9.06 13.76 -9.36
C TYR A 255 7.95 14.28 -10.28
N ASN A 256 6.67 14.17 -9.88
CA ASN A 256 5.58 14.66 -10.71
C ASN A 256 5.29 16.14 -10.48
N THR A 257 4.65 16.77 -11.46
CA THR A 257 4.30 18.20 -11.47
C THR A 257 2.82 18.43 -11.79
N LYS A 258 2.34 19.67 -11.61
CA LYS A 258 0.96 20.07 -12.01
C LYS A 258 0.78 20.06 -13.53
N GLU A 259 1.82 20.40 -14.26
CA GLU A 259 1.82 20.39 -15.72
C GLU A 259 1.58 18.99 -16.29
N GLU A 260 2.08 17.94 -15.62
CA GLU A 260 1.78 16.56 -16.00
C GLU A 260 0.33 16.17 -15.71
N ILE A 261 -0.29 16.78 -14.69
CA ILE A 261 -1.73 16.60 -14.44
C ILE A 261 -2.55 17.33 -15.51
N ASP A 262 -2.14 18.52 -15.93
CA ASP A 262 -2.79 19.23 -17.05
C ASP A 262 -2.66 18.44 -18.34
N GLN A 263 -1.50 17.83 -18.61
CA GLN A 263 -1.29 16.93 -19.75
C GLN A 263 -2.23 15.72 -19.69
N LEU A 264 -2.40 15.09 -18.51
CA LEU A 264 -3.39 14.02 -18.32
C LEU A 264 -4.80 14.48 -18.67
N VAL A 265 -5.21 15.68 -18.23
CA VAL A 265 -6.55 16.25 -18.50
C VAL A 265 -6.73 16.47 -20.01
N GLU A 266 -5.76 17.07 -20.68
CA GLU A 266 -5.80 17.30 -22.13
C GLU A 266 -5.84 15.95 -22.90
N ALA A 267 -5.02 14.98 -22.51
CA ALA A 267 -5.03 13.67 -23.13
C ALA A 267 -6.36 12.93 -22.92
N LEU A 268 -7.05 13.13 -21.80
CA LEU A 268 -8.40 12.57 -21.59
C LEU A 268 -9.45 13.20 -22.53
N HIS A 269 -9.31 14.45 -22.93
CA HIS A 269 -10.14 15.02 -23.99
C HIS A 269 -9.86 14.35 -25.34
N THR A 270 -8.60 14.04 -25.66
CA THR A 270 -8.24 13.25 -26.86
C THR A 270 -8.85 11.85 -26.81
N VAL A 271 -8.83 11.19 -25.63
CA VAL A 271 -9.50 9.89 -25.43
C VAL A 271 -10.99 9.99 -25.81
N LYS A 272 -11.72 10.98 -25.28
CA LYS A 272 -13.14 11.18 -25.62
C LYS A 272 -13.37 11.41 -27.12
N ALA A 273 -12.53 12.24 -27.74
CA ALA A 273 -12.64 12.53 -29.17
C ALA A 273 -12.36 11.30 -30.05
N PHE A 274 -11.49 10.39 -29.60
CA PHE A 274 -11.14 9.15 -30.32
C PHE A 274 -12.29 8.15 -30.37
N PHE A 275 -13.13 8.09 -29.33
CA PHE A 275 -14.23 7.12 -29.22
C PHE A 275 -15.62 7.69 -29.53
N ASN A 276 -15.77 9.00 -29.76
CA ASN A 276 -16.98 9.64 -30.24
C ASN A 276 -17.00 9.75 -31.78
#